data_79c88c4266e03159e7ef850797a2d7fe
#
_entry.id   79c88c4266e03159e7ef850797a2d7fe
#
_cell.length_a   1.000
_cell.length_b   1.000
_cell.length_c   1.000
_cell.angle_alpha   90.00
_cell.angle_beta   90.00
_cell.angle_gamma   90.00
#
_symmetry.space_group_name_H-M   'P 1'
#
loop_
_entity.id
_entity.type
_entity.pdbx_description
1 polymer ?
#
loop_
_entity_poly.entity_id
_entity_poly.type
_entity_poly.pdbx_seq_one_letter_code
_entity_poly.pdbx_strand_id
1 'polypeptide(L)'
;MKKVFIFSAVVILIFAVIAILTNQQKAEQTAGNPYGTDDLKSSTIDLLDDENYQNIITPDELDQKLEEEESIIVYYFSPECIHCMNTTPVLMPVAEDMDKHVYQYNLLEYENGWNEFNIQSTPTLVKYENGKETSRIVGEQPKEEFEEWFQANE
;
A
#
# COMPACT_ATOMS: atom_id res chain seq x y z
N MET A 1 28.27 35.33 -26.37
CA MET A 1 28.05 33.88 -26.65
C MET A 1 28.76 33.00 -25.63
N LYS A 2 30.08 33.07 -25.39
CA LYS A 2 30.79 32.19 -24.41
C LYS A 2 30.19 32.20 -22.99
N LYS A 3 29.77 33.36 -22.48
CA LYS A 3 29.19 33.50 -21.12
C LYS A 3 27.82 32.76 -20.99
N VAL A 4 27.05 32.77 -22.06
CA VAL A 4 25.75 32.05 -22.10
C VAL A 4 25.96 30.53 -22.09
N PHE A 5 26.95 30.04 -22.87
CA PHE A 5 27.30 28.62 -22.88
C PHE A 5 27.80 28.11 -21.51
N ILE A 6 28.66 28.94 -20.84
CA ILE A 6 29.14 28.61 -19.50
C ILE A 6 28.00 28.58 -18.50
N PHE A 7 27.11 29.55 -18.54
CA PHE A 7 25.92 29.56 -17.66
C PHE A 7 25.01 28.38 -17.89
N SER A 8 24.71 28.06 -19.16
CA SER A 8 23.89 26.86 -19.50
C SER A 8 24.54 25.55 -19.02
N ALA A 9 25.86 25.43 -19.19
CA ALA A 9 26.60 24.24 -18.73
C ALA A 9 26.56 24.10 -17.21
N VAL A 10 26.67 25.17 -16.45
CA VAL A 10 26.57 25.18 -14.99
C VAL A 10 25.17 24.79 -14.55
N VAL A 11 24.13 25.32 -15.18
CA VAL A 11 22.74 25.00 -14.88
C VAL A 11 22.45 23.50 -15.13
N ILE A 12 22.90 22.96 -16.28
CA ILE A 12 22.74 21.52 -16.59
C ILE A 12 23.48 20.67 -15.55
N LEU A 13 24.69 21.07 -15.14
CA LEU A 13 25.46 20.33 -14.14
C LEU A 13 24.76 20.31 -12.77
N ILE A 14 24.17 21.44 -12.36
CA ILE A 14 23.39 21.52 -11.12
C ILE A 14 22.19 20.56 -11.18
N PHE A 15 21.42 20.56 -12.28
CA PHE A 15 20.30 19.64 -12.45
C PHE A 15 20.73 18.17 -12.44
N ALA A 16 21.86 17.86 -13.08
CA ALA A 16 22.41 16.50 -13.07
C ALA A 16 22.81 16.03 -11.66
N VAL A 17 23.45 16.92 -10.88
CA VAL A 17 23.80 16.62 -9.49
C VAL A 17 22.55 16.43 -8.63
N ILE A 18 21.55 17.30 -8.77
CA ILE A 18 20.28 17.16 -8.03
C ILE A 18 19.61 15.82 -8.38
N ALA A 19 19.52 15.47 -9.67
CA ALA A 19 18.92 14.22 -10.10
C ALA A 19 19.64 12.98 -9.53
N ILE A 20 20.97 13.00 -9.49
CA ILE A 20 21.77 11.90 -8.91
C ILE A 20 21.51 11.80 -7.40
N LEU A 21 21.54 12.92 -6.67
CA LEU A 21 21.31 12.91 -5.23
C LEU A 21 19.89 12.48 -4.88
N THR A 22 18.89 12.94 -5.63
CA THR A 22 17.49 12.54 -5.42
C THR A 22 17.31 11.03 -5.67
N ASN A 23 17.94 10.50 -6.72
CA ASN A 23 17.86 9.08 -7.04
C ASN A 23 18.57 8.21 -5.99
N GLN A 24 19.72 8.65 -5.46
CA GLN A 24 20.41 7.94 -4.37
C GLN A 24 19.57 7.97 -3.08
N GLN A 25 18.99 9.10 -2.75
CA GLN A 25 18.13 9.23 -1.56
C GLN A 25 16.88 8.34 -1.67
N LYS A 26 16.25 8.27 -2.86
CA LYS A 26 15.12 7.37 -3.10
C LYS A 26 15.54 5.91 -2.93
N ALA A 27 16.66 5.49 -3.49
CA ALA A 27 17.18 4.13 -3.38
C ALA A 27 17.50 3.73 -1.92
N GLU A 28 18.00 4.65 -1.10
CA GLU A 28 18.24 4.41 0.33
C GLU A 28 16.92 4.25 1.10
N GLN A 29 15.90 5.05 0.79
CA GLN A 29 14.58 4.99 1.43
C GLN A 29 13.78 3.74 1.04
N THR A 30 13.99 3.21 -0.17
CA THR A 30 13.28 2.03 -0.66
C THR A 30 14.04 0.72 -0.44
N ALA A 31 15.24 0.75 0.10
CA ALA A 31 16.05 -0.45 0.32
C ALA A 31 15.37 -1.44 1.28
N GLY A 32 15.07 -2.64 0.78
CA GLY A 32 14.46 -3.71 1.59
C GLY A 32 12.96 -3.50 1.89
N ASN A 33 12.27 -2.65 1.13
CA ASN A 33 10.83 -2.46 1.27
C ASN A 33 10.03 -3.73 0.92
N PRO A 34 8.79 -3.86 1.44
CA PRO A 34 7.96 -5.06 1.24
C PRO A 34 7.35 -5.17 -0.17
N TYR A 35 7.48 -4.14 -1.01
CA TYR A 35 6.89 -4.13 -2.37
C TYR A 35 7.75 -4.85 -3.42
N GLY A 36 9.00 -5.16 -3.11
CA GLY A 36 9.92 -5.86 -4.03
C GLY A 36 10.41 -5.01 -5.20
N THR A 37 10.22 -3.69 -5.17
CA THR A 37 10.67 -2.73 -6.19
C THR A 37 11.14 -1.43 -5.57
N ASP A 38 12.12 -0.79 -6.19
CA ASP A 38 12.59 0.55 -5.79
C ASP A 38 11.82 1.67 -6.48
N ASP A 39 10.94 1.34 -7.45
CA ASP A 39 10.14 2.33 -8.19
C ASP A 39 8.75 2.52 -7.57
N LEU A 40 8.73 3.05 -6.34
CA LEU A 40 7.52 3.37 -5.61
C LEU A 40 7.09 4.82 -5.81
N LYS A 41 5.78 5.07 -5.68
CA LYS A 41 5.22 6.43 -5.60
C LYS A 41 5.64 7.10 -4.29
N SER A 42 5.77 8.43 -4.31
CA SER A 42 6.21 9.19 -3.11
C SER A 42 5.28 8.95 -1.91
N SER A 43 3.97 8.92 -2.14
CA SER A 43 2.97 8.67 -1.11
C SER A 43 3.07 7.27 -0.49
N THR A 44 3.57 6.27 -1.24
CA THR A 44 3.88 4.94 -0.72
C THR A 44 5.17 4.96 0.10
N ILE A 45 6.20 5.64 -0.38
CA ILE A 45 7.48 5.78 0.34
C ILE A 45 7.27 6.45 1.71
N ASP A 46 6.40 7.44 1.79
CA ASP A 46 6.08 8.15 3.03
C ASP A 46 5.44 7.23 4.11
N LEU A 47 4.90 6.07 3.72
CA LEU A 47 4.28 5.09 4.62
C LEU A 47 5.19 3.92 5.00
N LEU A 48 6.40 3.78 4.42
CA LEU A 48 7.28 2.62 4.66
C LEU A 48 7.68 2.46 6.13
N ASP A 49 7.84 3.58 6.84
CA ASP A 49 8.22 3.60 8.26
C ASP A 49 7.01 3.70 9.21
N ASP A 50 5.77 3.75 8.70
CA ASP A 50 4.56 3.80 9.52
C ASP A 50 4.19 2.40 10.02
N GLU A 51 4.06 2.25 11.34
CA GLU A 51 3.73 0.97 12.01
C GLU A 51 2.40 0.37 11.57
N ASN A 52 1.46 1.19 11.08
CA ASN A 52 0.17 0.73 10.59
C ASN A 52 0.21 0.17 9.16
N TYR A 53 1.35 0.23 8.46
CA TYR A 53 1.48 -0.22 7.06
C TYR A 53 2.56 -1.29 6.88
N GLN A 54 2.71 -2.20 7.86
CA GLN A 54 3.76 -3.21 7.87
C GLN A 54 3.32 -4.59 7.32
N ASN A 55 2.04 -4.76 6.98
CA ASN A 55 1.48 -6.04 6.52
C ASN A 55 1.25 -6.04 4.99
N ILE A 56 2.14 -5.41 4.24
CA ILE A 56 2.01 -5.34 2.78
C ILE A 56 2.05 -6.74 2.17
N ILE A 57 1.15 -6.99 1.22
CA ILE A 57 1.14 -8.19 0.39
C ILE A 57 1.27 -7.81 -1.08
N THR A 58 2.15 -8.50 -1.80
CA THR A 58 2.31 -8.32 -3.25
C THR A 58 1.25 -9.12 -4.02
N PRO A 59 0.99 -8.81 -5.31
CA PRO A 59 0.09 -9.59 -6.15
C PRO A 59 0.41 -11.07 -6.17
N ASP A 60 1.68 -11.43 -6.43
CA ASP A 60 2.12 -12.84 -6.51
C ASP A 60 1.91 -13.60 -5.18
N GLU A 61 2.15 -12.93 -4.04
CA GLU A 61 1.92 -13.54 -2.73
C GLU A 61 0.43 -13.72 -2.43
N LEU A 62 -0.41 -12.74 -2.83
CA LEU A 62 -1.86 -12.85 -2.67
C LEU A 62 -2.41 -13.98 -3.53
N ASP A 63 -2.00 -14.06 -4.79
CA ASP A 63 -2.40 -15.12 -5.71
C ASP A 63 -2.02 -16.50 -5.16
N GLN A 64 -0.79 -16.65 -4.67
CA GLN A 64 -0.34 -17.89 -4.04
C GLN A 64 -1.23 -18.29 -2.86
N LYS A 65 -1.54 -17.35 -1.95
CA LYS A 65 -2.40 -17.64 -0.78
C LYS A 65 -3.82 -18.03 -1.17
N LEU A 66 -4.36 -17.41 -2.21
CA LEU A 66 -5.69 -17.74 -2.73
C LEU A 66 -5.70 -19.12 -3.42
N GLU A 67 -4.62 -19.48 -4.15
CA GLU A 67 -4.45 -20.79 -4.76
C GLU A 67 -4.26 -21.92 -3.71
N GLU A 68 -3.58 -21.63 -2.61
CA GLU A 68 -3.39 -22.54 -1.47
C GLU A 68 -4.65 -22.66 -0.60
N GLU A 69 -5.74 -21.99 -0.98
CA GLU A 69 -7.04 -21.99 -0.31
C GLU A 69 -6.98 -21.52 1.16
N GLU A 70 -6.03 -20.66 1.49
CA GLU A 70 -5.91 -20.09 2.83
C GLU A 70 -7.12 -19.22 3.19
N SER A 71 -7.44 -19.17 4.49
CA SER A 71 -8.37 -18.17 5.04
C SER A 71 -7.59 -16.91 5.35
N ILE A 72 -7.83 -15.83 4.60
CA ILE A 72 -7.11 -14.56 4.73
C ILE A 72 -8.05 -13.36 4.70
N ILE A 73 -7.59 -12.27 5.31
CA ILE A 73 -8.26 -10.97 5.26
C ILE A 73 -7.33 -9.99 4.55
N VAL A 74 -7.85 -9.31 3.54
CA VAL A 74 -7.10 -8.36 2.73
C VAL A 74 -7.74 -6.98 2.77
N TYR A 75 -6.97 -5.98 3.13
CA TYR A 75 -7.32 -4.58 3.13
C TYR A 75 -6.79 -3.90 1.87
N TYR A 76 -7.69 -3.54 0.97
CA TYR A 76 -7.38 -2.82 -0.25
C TYR A 76 -7.40 -1.33 0.00
N PHE A 77 -6.26 -0.67 -0.18
CA PHE A 77 -6.09 0.75 0.12
C PHE A 77 -5.27 1.48 -0.95
N SER A 78 -5.27 2.80 -0.84
CA SER A 78 -4.33 3.66 -1.56
C SER A 78 -3.81 4.74 -0.62
N PRO A 79 -2.50 5.03 -0.62
CA PRO A 79 -1.93 6.15 0.15
C PRO A 79 -2.51 7.52 -0.19
N GLU A 80 -3.08 7.69 -1.38
CA GLU A 80 -3.69 8.94 -1.86
C GLU A 80 -5.19 9.05 -1.55
N CYS A 81 -5.76 8.02 -0.92
CA CYS A 81 -7.16 8.00 -0.51
C CYS A 81 -7.31 8.52 0.92
N ILE A 82 -7.97 9.66 1.11
CA ILE A 82 -8.17 10.27 2.44
C ILE A 82 -8.93 9.35 3.40
N HIS A 83 -9.93 8.60 2.90
CA HIS A 83 -10.68 7.64 3.71
C HIS A 83 -9.81 6.46 4.17
N CYS A 84 -8.82 6.05 3.35
CA CYS A 84 -7.85 5.04 3.75
C CYS A 84 -6.93 5.54 4.86
N MET A 85 -6.44 6.79 4.72
CA MET A 85 -5.58 7.42 5.72
C MET A 85 -6.29 7.57 7.08
N ASN A 86 -7.62 7.77 7.08
CA ASN A 86 -8.42 7.78 8.30
C ASN A 86 -8.69 6.37 8.84
N THR A 87 -8.91 5.40 7.95
CA THR A 87 -9.30 4.02 8.31
C THR A 87 -8.13 3.21 8.85
N THR A 88 -6.95 3.28 8.23
CA THR A 88 -5.81 2.42 8.60
C THR A 88 -5.43 2.52 10.08
N PRO A 89 -5.29 3.73 10.69
CA PRO A 89 -4.93 3.86 12.11
C PRO A 89 -6.05 3.42 13.08
N VAL A 90 -7.25 3.12 12.57
CA VAL A 90 -8.35 2.53 13.34
C VAL A 90 -8.40 1.02 13.13
N LEU A 91 -8.38 0.59 11.86
CA LEU A 91 -8.51 -0.82 11.48
C LEU A 91 -7.35 -1.69 11.98
N MET A 92 -6.11 -1.25 11.79
CA MET A 92 -4.95 -2.10 12.09
C MET A 92 -4.79 -2.39 13.59
N PRO A 93 -4.93 -1.40 14.50
CA PRO A 93 -4.97 -1.69 15.95
C PRO A 93 -6.14 -2.57 16.36
N VAL A 94 -7.34 -2.42 15.75
CA VAL A 94 -8.48 -3.32 16.02
C VAL A 94 -8.17 -4.74 15.61
N ALA A 95 -7.58 -4.94 14.45
CA ALA A 95 -7.19 -6.26 13.97
C ALA A 95 -6.16 -6.91 14.92
N GLU A 96 -5.15 -6.14 15.37
CA GLU A 96 -4.15 -6.61 16.34
C GLU A 96 -4.80 -6.98 17.69
N ASP A 97 -5.66 -6.12 18.25
CA ASP A 97 -6.38 -6.36 19.50
C ASP A 97 -7.24 -7.64 19.45
N MET A 98 -7.72 -8.01 18.26
CA MET A 98 -8.57 -9.17 18.03
C MET A 98 -7.79 -10.40 17.51
N ASP A 99 -6.46 -10.36 17.47
CA ASP A 99 -5.58 -11.42 16.95
C ASP A 99 -5.93 -11.82 15.49
N LYS A 100 -6.27 -10.81 14.67
CA LYS A 100 -6.56 -10.97 13.24
C LYS A 100 -5.40 -10.44 12.41
N HIS A 101 -4.84 -11.28 11.54
CA HIS A 101 -3.86 -10.83 10.56
C HIS A 101 -4.56 -10.25 9.34
N VAL A 102 -4.32 -8.97 9.06
CA VAL A 102 -4.86 -8.25 7.90
C VAL A 102 -3.72 -7.92 6.95
N TYR A 103 -3.74 -8.51 5.77
CA TYR A 103 -2.83 -8.16 4.68
C TYR A 103 -3.25 -6.85 4.03
N GLN A 104 -2.29 -6.06 3.57
CA GLN A 104 -2.52 -4.74 3.01
C GLN A 104 -2.10 -4.70 1.54
N TYR A 105 -3.07 -4.58 0.63
CA TYR A 105 -2.86 -4.52 -0.79
C TYR A 105 -2.95 -3.07 -1.30
N ASN A 106 -1.84 -2.52 -1.76
CA ASN A 106 -1.75 -1.13 -2.19
C ASN A 106 -2.17 -0.98 -3.66
N LEU A 107 -3.37 -0.48 -3.89
CA LEU A 107 -3.92 -0.27 -5.24
C LEU A 107 -3.30 0.89 -6.01
N LEU A 108 -2.46 1.73 -5.38
CA LEU A 108 -1.69 2.75 -6.07
C LEU A 108 -0.46 2.15 -6.79
N GLU A 109 0.14 1.13 -6.19
CA GLU A 109 1.28 0.40 -6.78
C GLU A 109 0.82 -0.75 -7.67
N TYR A 110 -0.27 -1.42 -7.30
CA TYR A 110 -0.80 -2.60 -7.97
C TYR A 110 -2.17 -2.33 -8.59
N GLU A 111 -2.22 -1.45 -9.60
CA GLU A 111 -3.46 -0.96 -10.22
C GLU A 111 -4.35 -2.06 -10.81
N ASN A 112 -3.79 -3.20 -11.24
CA ASN A 112 -4.57 -4.32 -11.77
C ASN A 112 -5.56 -4.87 -10.73
N GLY A 113 -5.26 -4.77 -9.45
CA GLY A 113 -6.09 -5.25 -8.35
C GLY A 113 -7.49 -4.62 -8.31
N TRP A 114 -7.69 -3.42 -8.88
CA TRP A 114 -9.02 -2.81 -9.00
C TRP A 114 -9.99 -3.72 -9.76
N ASN A 115 -9.54 -4.27 -10.89
CA ASN A 115 -10.38 -5.12 -11.74
C ASN A 115 -10.36 -6.57 -11.26
N GLU A 116 -9.21 -7.07 -10.87
CA GLU A 116 -8.97 -8.46 -10.50
C GLU A 116 -9.81 -8.86 -9.28
N PHE A 117 -9.81 -8.02 -8.24
CA PHE A 117 -10.56 -8.26 -7.00
C PHE A 117 -11.90 -7.50 -6.95
N ASN A 118 -12.35 -6.96 -8.10
CA ASN A 118 -13.61 -6.21 -8.22
C ASN A 118 -13.75 -5.12 -7.13
N ILE A 119 -12.67 -4.37 -6.89
CA ILE A 119 -12.67 -3.24 -5.94
C ILE A 119 -13.26 -2.02 -6.64
N GLN A 120 -14.33 -1.45 -6.08
CA GLN A 120 -15.05 -0.30 -6.65
C GLN A 120 -14.64 1.01 -5.99
N SER A 121 -14.17 0.93 -4.76
CA SER A 121 -13.71 2.08 -3.96
C SER A 121 -12.77 1.61 -2.86
N THR A 122 -11.97 2.53 -2.35
CA THR A 122 -11.12 2.30 -1.18
C THR A 122 -11.55 3.22 -0.03
N PRO A 123 -11.39 2.77 1.22
CA PRO A 123 -10.89 1.45 1.64
C PRO A 123 -11.91 0.33 1.41
N THR A 124 -11.45 -0.89 1.19
CA THR A 124 -12.28 -2.10 1.18
C THR A 124 -11.53 -3.22 1.92
N LEU A 125 -12.18 -3.86 2.88
CA LEU A 125 -11.68 -5.03 3.58
C LEU A 125 -12.45 -6.25 3.08
N VAL A 126 -11.73 -7.32 2.70
CA VAL A 126 -12.30 -8.53 2.11
C VAL A 126 -11.79 -9.76 2.85
N LYS A 127 -12.69 -10.68 3.21
CA LYS A 127 -12.34 -12.02 3.68
C LYS A 127 -12.43 -13.02 2.54
N TYR A 128 -11.38 -13.83 2.43
CA TYR A 128 -11.33 -14.97 1.51
C TYR A 128 -11.27 -16.27 2.31
N GLU A 129 -11.96 -17.30 1.84
CA GLU A 129 -11.88 -18.65 2.34
C GLU A 129 -11.89 -19.62 1.15
N ASN A 130 -11.00 -20.60 1.16
CA ASN A 130 -10.85 -21.55 0.06
C ASN A 130 -10.70 -20.85 -1.30
N GLY A 131 -9.87 -19.79 -1.35
CA GLY A 131 -9.60 -18.99 -2.54
C GLY A 131 -10.75 -18.11 -3.03
N LYS A 132 -11.84 -17.98 -2.27
CA LYS A 132 -13.04 -17.25 -2.68
C LYS A 132 -13.42 -16.20 -1.65
N GLU A 133 -13.86 -15.04 -2.14
CA GLU A 133 -14.45 -14.03 -1.28
C GLU A 133 -15.72 -14.54 -0.59
N THR A 134 -15.76 -14.37 0.72
CA THR A 134 -16.93 -14.75 1.56
C THR A 134 -17.60 -13.54 2.20
N SER A 135 -16.86 -12.45 2.43
CA SER A 135 -17.39 -11.24 3.05
C SER A 135 -16.57 -10.02 2.64
N ARG A 136 -17.20 -8.85 2.57
CA ARG A 136 -16.50 -7.56 2.46
C ARG A 136 -17.19 -6.45 3.22
N ILE A 137 -16.41 -5.46 3.62
CA ILE A 137 -16.88 -4.18 4.15
C ILE A 137 -16.20 -3.05 3.37
N VAL A 138 -16.97 -2.08 2.94
CA VAL A 138 -16.52 -1.03 2.02
C VAL A 138 -16.64 0.33 2.67
N GLY A 139 -15.63 1.17 2.49
CA GLY A 139 -15.58 2.54 2.96
C GLY A 139 -15.03 2.68 4.38
N GLU A 140 -14.82 3.94 4.77
CA GLU A 140 -14.43 4.32 6.12
C GLU A 140 -15.54 3.96 7.10
N GLN A 141 -15.22 3.22 8.15
CA GLN A 141 -16.15 2.76 9.17
C GLN A 141 -15.64 3.13 10.57
N PRO A 142 -16.52 3.28 11.55
CA PRO A 142 -16.11 3.41 12.94
C PRO A 142 -15.53 2.10 13.47
N LYS A 143 -14.79 2.20 14.59
CA LYS A 143 -14.11 1.07 15.22
C LYS A 143 -15.04 -0.12 15.47
N GLU A 144 -16.23 0.16 15.99
CA GLU A 144 -17.23 -0.82 16.39
C GLU A 144 -17.71 -1.69 15.22
N GLU A 145 -17.81 -1.12 14.02
CA GLU A 145 -18.20 -1.83 12.80
C GLU A 145 -17.12 -2.82 12.35
N PHE A 146 -15.82 -2.47 12.52
CA PHE A 146 -14.73 -3.40 12.25
C PHE A 146 -14.70 -4.54 13.28
N GLU A 147 -14.91 -4.23 14.56
CA GLU A 147 -15.00 -5.24 15.62
C GLU A 147 -16.14 -6.24 15.35
N GLU A 148 -17.33 -5.73 15.01
CA GLU A 148 -18.49 -6.57 14.65
C GLU A 148 -18.23 -7.41 13.40
N TRP A 149 -17.59 -6.81 12.38
CA TRP A 149 -17.25 -7.53 11.15
C TRP A 149 -16.24 -8.65 11.39
N PHE A 150 -15.21 -8.43 12.20
CA PHE A 150 -14.24 -9.47 12.57
C PHE A 150 -14.88 -10.60 13.38
N GLN A 151 -15.79 -10.27 14.31
CA GLN A 151 -16.55 -11.29 15.08
C GLN A 151 -17.47 -12.14 14.19
N ALA A 152 -18.14 -11.51 13.24
CA ALA A 152 -19.02 -12.20 12.31
C ALA A 152 -18.28 -13.08 11.30
N ASN A 153 -16.98 -12.87 11.13
CA ASN A 153 -16.12 -13.53 10.15
C ASN A 153 -14.97 -14.31 10.81
N GLU A 154 -15.22 -14.90 11.96
CA GLU A 154 -14.27 -15.79 12.65
C GLU A 154 -13.97 -17.08 11.89
#